data_cbff8f95916e63678871e250d1b9de9a
#
_entry.id   cbff8f95916e63678871e250d1b9de9a
#
_cell.length_a   1.000
_cell.length_b   1.000
_cell.length_c   1.000
_cell.angle_alpha   90.00
_cell.angle_beta   90.00
_cell.angle_gamma   90.00
#
_symmetry.space_group_name_H-M   'P 1'
#
loop_
_entity.id
_entity.type
_entity.pdbx_description
1 polymer ?
#
loop_
_entity_poly.entity_id
_entity_poly.type
_entity_poly.pdbx_seq_one_letter_code
_entity_poly.pdbx_strand_id
1 'polypeptide(L)'
;PYVRGIPAAIYGILSGMFKEVCENLRIYPGDAGGTAMMKYPLNSKFSDRITDFVDYKHSLGHSYEESCRILWKFDLFCCDRFPEKSSFDRDIAMAWLEMRDTEGRAGHRNRIMVLREFARYLSAIGDTAYLIPISMTAKSPRYMPHIFTVTEIAAFFYGADHFIPHKDAPARHLVVPVFYRLLYCCGLRPAEARLLRNENVDLVRGVLYIEESKGHKDRTVVVADDLLQLMRRYAEKVAAIYPDCPFFFPRYDGMGAYSKVWAVETFWRCFQMGGLTQFDGPRPRVYDFRHTFATECICRWMREGKDVDAMLPFLSAYMGHARFEDTAYYIHMVPDFYQRTGKLDVSAYETLLPEVYHEDQE
;
A
#
# COMPACT_ATOMS: atom_id res chain seq x y z
N PRO A 1 -25.77 -13.08 -18.40
CA PRO A 1 -25.74 -14.34 -19.05
C PRO A 1 -24.42 -14.59 -19.75
N TYR A 2 -23.73 -15.65 -19.32
CA TYR A 2 -22.67 -16.37 -20.02
C TYR A 2 -21.30 -15.66 -20.26
N VAL A 3 -20.33 -15.91 -19.38
CA VAL A 3 -18.96 -16.17 -19.81
C VAL A 3 -18.71 -17.66 -19.66
N ARG A 4 -18.96 -18.41 -20.71
CA ARG A 4 -18.53 -19.80 -20.85
C ARG A 4 -17.03 -19.86 -21.07
N GLY A 5 -16.42 -20.91 -20.52
CA GLY A 5 -15.03 -21.25 -20.42
C GLY A 5 -14.15 -20.94 -21.64
N ILE A 6 -12.92 -20.57 -21.33
CA ILE A 6 -11.81 -20.53 -22.26
C ILE A 6 -11.65 -21.94 -22.84
N PRO A 7 -11.63 -22.11 -24.18
CA PRO A 7 -11.45 -23.43 -24.79
C PRO A 7 -10.14 -24.07 -24.36
N ALA A 8 -10.15 -25.39 -24.11
CA ALA A 8 -8.98 -26.18 -23.70
C ALA A 8 -7.74 -25.98 -24.58
N ALA A 9 -7.95 -25.64 -25.86
CA ALA A 9 -6.88 -25.32 -26.80
C ALA A 9 -6.09 -24.05 -26.43
N ILE A 10 -6.74 -23.04 -25.86
CA ILE A 10 -6.08 -21.79 -25.39
C ILE A 10 -5.32 -22.07 -24.10
N TYR A 11 -5.78 -22.99 -23.26
CA TYR A 11 -5.09 -23.40 -22.04
C TYR A 11 -3.78 -24.15 -22.37
N GLY A 12 -3.78 -24.96 -23.45
CA GLY A 12 -2.57 -25.64 -23.95
C GLY A 12 -1.52 -24.68 -24.52
N ILE A 13 -1.96 -23.61 -25.23
CA ILE A 13 -1.07 -22.61 -25.82
C ILE A 13 -0.45 -21.75 -24.71
N LEU A 14 -1.24 -21.34 -23.71
CA LEU A 14 -0.73 -20.56 -22.57
C LEU A 14 0.21 -21.38 -21.69
N SER A 15 -0.08 -22.68 -21.49
CA SER A 15 0.80 -23.61 -20.76
C SER A 15 2.11 -23.85 -21.51
N GLY A 16 2.07 -23.99 -22.86
CA GLY A 16 3.25 -24.13 -23.70
C GLY A 16 4.14 -22.88 -23.70
N MET A 17 3.57 -21.71 -23.86
CA MET A 17 4.28 -20.43 -23.77
C MET A 17 4.87 -20.20 -22.38
N PHE A 18 4.18 -20.62 -21.32
CA PHE A 18 4.67 -20.49 -19.94
C PHE A 18 5.85 -21.42 -19.67
N LYS A 19 5.80 -22.64 -20.22
CA LYS A 19 6.91 -23.62 -20.15
C LYS A 19 8.13 -23.15 -20.92
N GLU A 20 7.92 -22.58 -22.10
CA GLU A 20 8.98 -22.02 -22.95
C GLU A 20 9.62 -20.75 -22.33
N VAL A 21 8.84 -19.90 -21.69
CA VAL A 21 9.33 -18.73 -20.91
C VAL A 21 10.14 -19.20 -19.70
N CYS A 22 9.70 -20.24 -18.98
CA CYS A 22 10.44 -20.79 -17.84
C CYS A 22 11.75 -21.51 -18.30
N GLU A 23 11.74 -22.19 -19.43
CA GLU A 23 12.94 -22.85 -20.00
C GLU A 23 13.92 -21.81 -20.57
N ASN A 24 13.44 -20.74 -21.20
CA ASN A 24 14.27 -19.64 -21.72
C ASN A 24 14.89 -18.77 -20.63
N LEU A 25 14.25 -18.64 -19.45
CA LEU A 25 14.83 -17.94 -18.28
C LEU A 25 16.01 -18.68 -17.63
N ARG A 26 16.22 -19.96 -17.96
CA ARG A 26 17.39 -20.72 -17.52
C ARG A 26 18.66 -20.49 -18.34
N ILE A 27 18.63 -19.74 -19.43
CA ILE A 27 19.71 -19.67 -20.44
C ILE A 27 20.43 -18.28 -20.47
N TYR A 28 20.35 -17.45 -19.47
CA TYR A 28 21.24 -16.28 -19.43
C TYR A 28 22.03 -16.22 -18.12
N PRO A 29 23.28 -16.73 -18.12
CA PRO A 29 24.28 -16.31 -17.16
C PRO A 29 25.00 -15.09 -17.74
N GLY A 30 24.62 -13.90 -17.30
CA GLY A 30 25.27 -12.67 -17.74
C GLY A 30 24.88 -11.49 -16.89
N ASP A 31 25.74 -11.21 -15.94
CA ASP A 31 26.05 -9.96 -15.26
C ASP A 31 25.04 -9.26 -14.33
N ALA A 32 25.43 -9.23 -13.06
CA ALA A 32 25.23 -8.19 -12.04
C ALA A 32 23.78 -7.90 -11.60
N GLY A 33 23.11 -8.89 -11.12
CA GLY A 33 21.96 -8.71 -10.24
C GLY A 33 21.99 -9.86 -9.24
N GLY A 34 22.59 -9.66 -8.08
CA GLY A 34 22.58 -10.67 -7.04
C GLY A 34 21.16 -11.16 -6.84
N THR A 35 20.93 -12.45 -7.04
CA THR A 35 19.73 -13.16 -6.62
C THR A 35 19.40 -12.63 -5.23
N ALA A 36 18.24 -11.98 -5.07
CA ALA A 36 17.77 -11.53 -3.77
C ALA A 36 17.51 -12.81 -2.96
N MET A 37 18.57 -13.33 -2.35
CA MET A 37 18.53 -14.49 -1.49
C MET A 37 17.43 -14.31 -0.48
N MET A 38 16.50 -15.25 -0.42
CA MET A 38 15.46 -15.21 0.61
C MET A 38 16.13 -14.95 1.96
N LYS A 39 15.72 -13.88 2.62
CA LYS A 39 16.26 -13.45 3.92
C LYS A 39 16.10 -14.51 5.02
N TYR A 40 15.28 -15.51 4.76
CA TYR A 40 14.86 -16.55 5.71
C TYR A 40 15.22 -17.93 5.16
N PRO A 41 15.86 -18.81 5.96
CA PRO A 41 16.14 -20.19 5.55
C PRO A 41 14.84 -20.97 5.40
N LEU A 42 14.73 -21.76 4.33
CA LEU A 42 13.63 -22.66 4.05
C LEU A 42 14.13 -24.11 4.21
N ASN A 43 13.31 -24.98 4.78
CA ASN A 43 13.73 -26.35 5.13
C ASN A 43 12.68 -27.42 4.80
N SER A 44 11.46 -27.05 4.38
CA SER A 44 10.42 -28.03 4.03
C SER A 44 10.64 -28.65 2.65
N LYS A 45 9.85 -29.66 2.29
CA LYS A 45 9.80 -30.24 0.95
C LYS A 45 9.33 -29.23 -0.13
N PHE A 46 8.86 -28.05 0.28
CA PHE A 46 8.44 -26.96 -0.60
C PHE A 46 9.53 -25.89 -0.79
N SER A 47 10.69 -25.99 -0.15
CA SER A 47 11.74 -24.98 -0.16
C SER A 47 12.11 -24.51 -1.57
N ASP A 48 12.40 -25.45 -2.48
CA ASP A 48 12.79 -25.14 -3.85
C ASP A 48 11.64 -24.44 -4.61
N ARG A 49 10.41 -24.93 -4.45
CA ARG A 49 9.23 -24.38 -5.09
C ARG A 49 8.86 -22.97 -4.56
N ILE A 50 9.08 -22.72 -3.28
CA ILE A 50 8.91 -21.39 -2.68
C ILE A 50 9.96 -20.44 -3.24
N THR A 51 11.21 -20.88 -3.37
CA THR A 51 12.30 -20.09 -3.94
C THR A 51 11.99 -19.73 -5.40
N ASP A 52 11.68 -20.72 -6.24
CA ASP A 52 11.30 -20.53 -7.65
C ASP A 52 10.12 -19.54 -7.79
N PHE A 53 9.12 -19.66 -6.93
CA PHE A 53 7.97 -18.77 -6.94
C PHE A 53 8.33 -17.32 -6.55
N VAL A 54 9.17 -17.14 -5.55
CA VAL A 54 9.64 -15.81 -5.14
C VAL A 54 10.48 -15.17 -6.25
N ASP A 55 11.39 -15.92 -6.87
CA ASP A 55 12.19 -15.44 -7.99
C ASP A 55 11.32 -15.09 -9.20
N TYR A 56 10.29 -15.88 -9.48
CA TYR A 56 9.28 -15.54 -10.48
C TYR A 56 8.58 -14.21 -10.16
N LYS A 57 8.19 -13.96 -8.89
CA LYS A 57 7.57 -12.70 -8.49
C LYS A 57 8.53 -11.51 -8.62
N HIS A 58 9.80 -11.69 -8.28
CA HIS A 58 10.83 -10.67 -8.45
C HIS A 58 11.08 -10.36 -9.93
N SER A 59 11.11 -11.37 -10.81
CA SER A 59 11.26 -11.17 -12.26
C SER A 59 10.10 -10.36 -12.87
N LEU A 60 8.93 -10.38 -12.23
CA LEU A 60 7.78 -9.54 -12.59
C LEU A 60 7.82 -8.14 -11.95
N GLY A 61 8.92 -7.76 -11.29
CA GLY A 61 9.09 -6.45 -10.66
C GLY A 61 8.41 -6.28 -9.30
N HIS A 62 7.93 -7.36 -8.65
CA HIS A 62 7.35 -7.29 -7.32
C HIS A 62 8.43 -7.40 -6.24
N SER A 63 8.46 -6.49 -5.26
CA SER A 63 9.38 -6.59 -4.11
C SER A 63 9.08 -7.79 -3.18
N TYR A 64 7.86 -8.22 -3.11
CA TYR A 64 7.30 -9.43 -2.47
C TYR A 64 7.74 -9.71 -1.01
N GLU A 65 8.41 -8.78 -0.32
CA GLU A 65 9.02 -8.96 1.00
C GLU A 65 8.07 -9.50 2.08
N GLU A 66 6.87 -8.90 2.21
CA GLU A 66 5.89 -9.33 3.20
C GLU A 66 5.35 -10.72 2.87
N SER A 67 5.17 -11.02 1.59
CA SER A 67 4.74 -12.35 1.12
C SER A 67 5.83 -13.40 1.34
N CYS A 68 7.10 -13.05 1.18
CA CYS A 68 8.24 -13.93 1.51
C CYS A 68 8.21 -14.32 2.99
N ARG A 69 7.88 -13.38 3.88
CA ARG A 69 7.73 -13.67 5.32
C ARG A 69 6.57 -14.63 5.59
N ILE A 70 5.48 -14.52 4.85
CA ILE A 70 4.34 -15.45 4.96
C ILE A 70 4.73 -16.84 4.44
N LEU A 71 5.43 -16.93 3.30
CA LEU A 71 5.90 -18.18 2.74
C LEU A 71 6.92 -18.88 3.64
N TRP A 72 7.83 -18.14 4.26
CA TRP A 72 8.71 -18.68 5.28
C TRP A 72 7.97 -19.28 6.47
N LYS A 73 6.93 -18.60 6.99
CA LYS A 73 6.08 -19.15 8.04
C LYS A 73 5.31 -20.38 7.60
N PHE A 74 4.95 -20.45 6.32
CA PHE A 74 4.34 -21.63 5.72
C PHE A 74 5.35 -22.79 5.64
N ASP A 75 6.58 -22.51 5.26
CA ASP A 75 7.66 -23.50 5.23
C ASP A 75 7.88 -24.12 6.62
N LEU A 76 8.02 -23.27 7.66
CA LEU A 76 8.13 -23.74 9.05
C LEU A 76 6.92 -24.59 9.48
N PHE A 77 5.72 -24.18 9.11
CA PHE A 77 4.50 -24.93 9.38
C PHE A 77 4.51 -26.30 8.70
N CYS A 78 5.00 -26.40 7.47
CA CYS A 78 5.14 -27.67 6.77
C CYS A 78 6.20 -28.56 7.40
N CYS A 79 7.33 -28.02 7.83
CA CYS A 79 8.34 -28.77 8.58
C CYS A 79 7.79 -29.39 9.87
N ASP A 80 6.95 -28.64 10.60
CA ASP A 80 6.40 -29.07 11.87
C ASP A 80 5.26 -30.10 11.70
N ARG A 81 4.29 -29.82 10.83
CA ARG A 81 3.04 -30.60 10.75
C ARG A 81 2.99 -31.59 9.58
N PHE A 82 3.78 -31.39 8.54
CA PHE A 82 3.72 -32.16 7.29
C PHE A 82 5.12 -32.46 6.71
N PRO A 83 6.08 -33.00 7.52
CA PRO A 83 7.48 -33.11 7.11
C PRO A 83 7.69 -33.99 5.87
N GLU A 84 6.82 -34.99 5.65
CA GLU A 84 6.95 -35.95 4.55
C GLU A 84 6.14 -35.54 3.29
N LYS A 85 5.25 -34.54 3.38
CA LYS A 85 4.45 -34.15 2.23
C LYS A 85 5.23 -33.24 1.28
N SER A 86 5.24 -33.62 0.01
CA SER A 86 5.89 -32.88 -1.10
C SER A 86 4.88 -32.24 -2.08
N SER A 87 3.58 -32.54 -1.94
CA SER A 87 2.51 -31.93 -2.74
C SER A 87 1.61 -31.06 -1.88
N PHE A 88 1.21 -29.91 -2.42
CA PHE A 88 0.30 -28.99 -1.73
C PHE A 88 -1.15 -29.49 -1.87
N ASP A 89 -1.54 -30.39 -0.98
CA ASP A 89 -2.84 -31.03 -0.96
C ASP A 89 -3.87 -30.25 -0.12
N ARG A 90 -5.10 -30.78 -0.10
CA ARG A 90 -6.22 -30.18 0.67
C ARG A 90 -5.95 -30.15 2.18
N ASP A 91 -5.27 -31.17 2.72
CA ASP A 91 -5.04 -31.27 4.17
C ASP A 91 -4.11 -30.13 4.64
N ILE A 92 -3.02 -29.89 3.90
CA ILE A 92 -2.10 -28.77 4.18
C ILE A 92 -2.86 -27.45 4.05
N ALA A 93 -3.65 -27.29 2.99
CA ALA A 93 -4.42 -26.07 2.76
C ALA A 93 -5.42 -25.80 3.88
N MET A 94 -6.21 -26.80 4.27
CA MET A 94 -7.21 -26.66 5.33
C MET A 94 -6.58 -26.40 6.69
N ALA A 95 -5.49 -27.07 7.04
CA ALA A 95 -4.77 -26.81 8.29
C ALA A 95 -4.13 -25.41 8.32
N TRP A 96 -3.68 -24.87 7.17
CA TRP A 96 -3.18 -23.51 7.07
C TRP A 96 -4.29 -22.48 7.14
N LEU A 97 -5.52 -22.80 6.69
CA LEU A 97 -6.70 -21.94 6.72
C LEU A 97 -7.25 -21.73 8.14
N GLU A 98 -6.92 -22.57 9.11
CA GLU A 98 -7.34 -22.38 10.50
C GLU A 98 -6.90 -21.00 11.00
N MET A 99 -7.87 -20.23 11.52
CA MET A 99 -7.62 -18.90 12.08
C MET A 99 -6.85 -19.03 13.39
N ARG A 100 -5.78 -18.27 13.55
CA ARG A 100 -4.96 -18.28 14.77
C ARG A 100 -5.54 -17.31 15.79
N ASP A 101 -5.43 -17.62 17.08
CA ASP A 101 -5.97 -16.79 18.18
C ASP A 101 -5.41 -15.36 18.18
N THR A 102 -4.17 -15.18 17.71
CA THR A 102 -3.49 -13.89 17.64
C THR A 102 -3.63 -13.17 16.30
N GLU A 103 -4.45 -13.71 15.39
CA GLU A 103 -4.57 -13.24 14.01
C GLU A 103 -5.89 -12.48 13.78
N GLY A 104 -5.79 -11.24 13.29
CA GLY A 104 -6.97 -10.50 12.83
C GLY A 104 -7.41 -10.96 11.43
N ARG A 105 -8.70 -10.74 11.09
CA ARG A 105 -9.30 -11.13 9.79
C ARG A 105 -8.50 -10.67 8.56
N ALA A 106 -7.93 -9.45 8.60
CA ALA A 106 -7.12 -8.93 7.51
C ALA A 106 -5.80 -9.70 7.34
N GLY A 107 -5.12 -10.02 8.44
CA GLY A 107 -3.91 -10.85 8.45
C GLY A 107 -4.18 -12.27 7.93
N HIS A 108 -5.25 -12.89 8.43
CA HIS A 108 -5.73 -14.18 7.97
C HIS A 108 -5.98 -14.20 6.46
N ARG A 109 -6.76 -13.24 5.95
CA ARG A 109 -7.01 -13.10 4.51
C ARG A 109 -5.70 -12.94 3.72
N ASN A 110 -4.79 -12.06 4.16
CA ASN A 110 -3.52 -11.83 3.47
C ASN A 110 -2.69 -13.12 3.39
N ARG A 111 -2.61 -13.85 4.49
CA ARG A 111 -1.89 -15.14 4.57
C ARG A 111 -2.46 -16.17 3.60
N ILE A 112 -3.77 -16.25 3.46
CA ILE A 112 -4.44 -17.15 2.54
C ILE A 112 -4.21 -16.71 1.08
N MET A 113 -4.28 -15.41 0.78
CA MET A 113 -4.09 -14.90 -0.58
C MET A 113 -2.70 -15.22 -1.12
N VAL A 114 -1.65 -15.10 -0.30
CA VAL A 114 -0.29 -15.48 -0.71
C VAL A 114 -0.23 -16.97 -1.06
N LEU A 115 -0.84 -17.81 -0.24
CA LEU A 115 -0.84 -19.25 -0.51
C LEU A 115 -1.70 -19.66 -1.72
N ARG A 116 -2.79 -18.93 -1.98
CA ARG A 116 -3.57 -19.10 -3.22
C ARG A 116 -2.74 -18.77 -4.46
N GLU A 117 -1.94 -17.72 -4.43
CA GLU A 117 -1.03 -17.39 -5.53
C GLU A 117 0.04 -18.45 -5.71
N PHE A 118 0.63 -18.95 -4.62
CA PHE A 118 1.58 -20.05 -4.65
C PHE A 118 0.97 -21.33 -5.22
N ALA A 119 -0.23 -21.72 -4.79
CA ALA A 119 -0.93 -22.89 -5.32
C ALA A 119 -1.23 -22.77 -6.83
N ARG A 120 -1.59 -21.56 -7.31
CA ARG A 120 -1.76 -21.30 -8.74
C ARG A 120 -0.46 -21.44 -9.51
N TYR A 121 0.63 -20.95 -8.96
CA TYR A 121 1.95 -21.11 -9.55
C TYR A 121 2.34 -22.58 -9.65
N LEU A 122 2.19 -23.37 -8.57
CA LEU A 122 2.46 -24.81 -8.58
C LEU A 122 1.64 -25.52 -9.66
N SER A 123 0.34 -25.23 -9.74
CA SER A 123 -0.53 -25.80 -10.78
C SER A 123 -0.10 -25.39 -12.19
N ALA A 124 0.37 -24.14 -12.38
CA ALA A 124 0.82 -23.65 -13.69
C ALA A 124 2.11 -24.32 -14.18
N ILE A 125 3.00 -24.69 -13.27
CA ILE A 125 4.23 -25.43 -13.61
C ILE A 125 4.04 -26.95 -13.71
N GLY A 126 2.79 -27.45 -13.52
CA GLY A 126 2.42 -28.84 -13.65
C GLY A 126 2.48 -29.67 -12.36
N ASP A 127 2.74 -29.03 -11.20
CA ASP A 127 2.67 -29.71 -9.91
C ASP A 127 1.23 -29.89 -9.46
N THR A 128 0.94 -30.99 -8.77
CA THR A 128 -0.37 -31.19 -8.15
C THR A 128 -0.55 -30.26 -6.97
N ALA A 129 -1.50 -29.33 -7.06
CA ALA A 129 -1.77 -28.38 -6.00
C ALA A 129 -3.28 -28.17 -5.77
N TYR A 130 -3.68 -28.11 -4.50
CA TYR A 130 -5.05 -27.76 -4.13
C TYR A 130 -5.28 -26.26 -4.27
N LEU A 131 -6.17 -25.88 -5.19
CA LEU A 131 -6.54 -24.48 -5.41
C LEU A 131 -7.56 -24.01 -4.37
N ILE A 132 -7.12 -23.28 -3.37
CA ILE A 132 -7.99 -22.74 -2.31
C ILE A 132 -9.08 -21.85 -2.93
N PRO A 133 -10.39 -22.13 -2.77
CA PRO A 133 -11.47 -21.29 -3.25
C PRO A 133 -11.44 -19.89 -2.61
N ILE A 134 -11.85 -18.84 -3.36
CA ILE A 134 -11.87 -17.48 -2.81
C ILE A 134 -12.91 -17.32 -1.71
N SER A 135 -13.99 -18.10 -1.77
CA SER A 135 -15.05 -18.15 -0.76
C SER A 135 -14.55 -18.58 0.63
N MET A 136 -13.42 -19.29 0.70
CA MET A 136 -12.79 -19.68 1.97
C MET A 136 -11.97 -18.55 2.60
N THR A 137 -11.82 -17.40 1.93
CA THR A 137 -11.16 -16.25 2.53
C THR A 137 -12.15 -15.44 3.36
N ALA A 138 -11.80 -15.14 4.63
CA ALA A 138 -12.64 -14.27 5.44
C ALA A 138 -12.88 -12.93 4.74
N LYS A 139 -14.15 -12.50 4.63
CA LYS A 139 -14.47 -11.14 4.18
C LYS A 139 -13.88 -10.16 5.21
N SER A 140 -12.93 -9.34 4.80
CA SER A 140 -12.45 -8.26 5.65
C SER A 140 -13.49 -7.15 5.63
N PRO A 141 -13.94 -6.64 6.78
CA PRO A 141 -14.82 -5.48 6.79
C PRO A 141 -14.12 -4.33 6.06
N ARG A 142 -14.88 -3.61 5.24
CA ARG A 142 -14.37 -2.43 4.55
C ARG A 142 -13.92 -1.42 5.60
N TYR A 143 -12.66 -0.99 5.52
CA TYR A 143 -12.16 0.02 6.44
C TYR A 143 -12.88 1.35 6.17
N MET A 144 -13.46 1.93 7.21
CA MET A 144 -13.98 3.29 7.19
C MET A 144 -12.83 4.24 7.56
N PRO A 145 -12.34 5.09 6.64
CA PRO A 145 -11.32 6.07 6.97
C PRO A 145 -11.82 7.09 7.99
N HIS A 146 -10.91 7.56 8.83
CA HIS A 146 -11.14 8.71 9.66
C HIS A 146 -10.88 9.98 8.83
N ILE A 147 -11.88 10.85 8.72
CA ILE A 147 -11.71 12.17 8.10
C ILE A 147 -11.50 13.18 9.22
N PHE A 148 -10.31 13.77 9.25
CA PHE A 148 -9.92 14.66 10.33
C PHE A 148 -10.71 15.96 10.29
N THR A 149 -11.18 16.37 11.47
CA THR A 149 -11.77 17.69 11.70
C THR A 149 -10.67 18.76 11.77
N VAL A 150 -11.07 20.03 11.60
CA VAL A 150 -10.15 21.18 11.74
C VAL A 150 -9.49 21.19 13.12
N THR A 151 -10.24 20.84 14.17
CA THR A 151 -9.73 20.79 15.55
C THR A 151 -8.69 19.69 15.73
N GLU A 152 -8.92 18.51 15.17
CA GLU A 152 -7.97 17.40 15.22
C GLU A 152 -6.68 17.70 14.45
N ILE A 153 -6.80 18.34 13.27
CA ILE A 153 -5.65 18.79 12.48
C ILE A 153 -4.85 19.87 13.23
N ALA A 154 -5.53 20.83 13.86
CA ALA A 154 -4.87 21.85 14.65
C ALA A 154 -4.11 21.24 15.85
N ALA A 155 -4.72 20.31 16.58
CA ALA A 155 -4.09 19.60 17.69
C ALA A 155 -2.89 18.78 17.21
N PHE A 156 -3.03 18.07 16.09
CA PHE A 156 -1.94 17.29 15.51
C PHE A 156 -0.72 18.16 15.17
N PHE A 157 -0.94 19.26 14.41
CA PHE A 157 0.17 20.11 13.99
C PHE A 157 0.74 20.95 15.13
N TYR A 158 -0.07 21.30 16.14
CA TYR A 158 0.47 21.84 17.38
C TYR A 158 1.51 20.87 17.99
N GLY A 159 1.15 19.59 18.15
CA GLY A 159 2.08 18.57 18.66
C GLY A 159 3.29 18.36 17.74
N ALA A 160 3.10 18.35 16.43
CA ALA A 160 4.18 18.20 15.46
C ALA A 160 5.19 19.35 15.53
N ASP A 161 4.74 20.58 15.70
CA ASP A 161 5.58 21.79 15.78
C ASP A 161 6.33 21.90 17.11
N HIS A 162 5.86 21.22 18.16
CA HIS A 162 6.45 21.24 19.49
C HIS A 162 7.37 20.05 19.77
N PHE A 163 7.80 19.31 18.75
CA PHE A 163 8.80 18.26 18.92
C PHE A 163 10.12 18.84 19.40
N ILE A 164 10.62 18.30 20.51
CA ILE A 164 11.85 18.76 21.15
C ILE A 164 13.06 18.11 20.45
N PRO A 165 14.15 18.86 20.20
CA PRO A 165 15.41 18.32 19.76
C PRO A 165 15.89 17.19 20.67
N HIS A 166 16.48 16.14 20.10
CA HIS A 166 17.00 15.01 20.86
C HIS A 166 18.40 14.66 20.36
N LYS A 167 19.34 14.42 21.28
CA LYS A 167 20.76 14.16 20.96
C LYS A 167 20.95 13.01 19.96
N ASP A 168 20.16 11.93 20.10
CA ASP A 168 20.25 10.74 19.24
C ASP A 168 19.39 10.84 17.97
N ALA A 169 18.69 11.95 17.79
CA ALA A 169 17.86 12.22 16.61
C ALA A 169 17.81 13.73 16.32
N PRO A 170 18.94 14.35 15.95
CA PRO A 170 19.10 15.79 15.92
C PRO A 170 18.19 16.50 14.93
N ALA A 171 17.82 15.88 13.80
CA ALA A 171 16.91 16.47 12.82
C ALA A 171 15.43 16.12 13.05
N ARG A 172 15.06 15.24 13.98
CA ARG A 172 13.68 14.76 14.13
C ARG A 172 12.66 15.88 14.32
N HIS A 173 12.99 16.89 15.11
CA HIS A 173 12.12 18.06 15.36
C HIS A 173 11.92 18.93 14.11
N LEU A 174 12.80 18.85 13.13
CA LEU A 174 12.68 19.49 11.83
C LEU A 174 11.89 18.63 10.84
N VAL A 175 12.13 17.31 10.87
CA VAL A 175 11.48 16.32 9.98
C VAL A 175 9.97 16.25 10.24
N VAL A 176 9.57 16.11 11.49
CA VAL A 176 8.19 15.80 11.88
C VAL A 176 7.17 16.82 11.33
N PRO A 177 7.37 18.14 11.52
CA PRO A 177 6.41 19.13 11.02
C PRO A 177 6.25 19.13 9.50
N VAL A 178 7.34 18.93 8.76
CA VAL A 178 7.35 18.98 7.30
C VAL A 178 6.80 17.69 6.71
N PHE A 179 7.23 16.54 7.25
CA PHE A 179 6.79 15.21 6.80
C PHE A 179 5.26 15.06 6.82
N TYR A 180 4.64 15.40 7.94
CA TYR A 180 3.19 15.25 8.06
C TYR A 180 2.40 16.31 7.30
N ARG A 181 2.94 17.56 7.16
CA ARG A 181 2.31 18.56 6.28
C ARG A 181 2.33 18.12 4.83
N LEU A 182 3.39 17.47 4.38
CA LEU A 182 3.46 16.91 3.04
C LEU A 182 2.40 15.82 2.82
N LEU A 183 2.19 14.95 3.80
CA LEU A 183 1.12 13.95 3.75
C LEU A 183 -0.27 14.59 3.70
N TYR A 184 -0.51 15.61 4.53
CA TYR A 184 -1.81 16.25 4.63
C TYR A 184 -2.10 17.18 3.44
N CYS A 185 -1.15 18.06 3.08
CA CYS A 185 -1.37 19.09 2.06
C CYS A 185 -1.24 18.57 0.63
N CYS A 186 -0.47 17.49 0.40
CA CYS A 186 -0.25 16.91 -0.93
C CYS A 186 -0.88 15.53 -1.11
N GLY A 187 -1.52 14.98 -0.09
CA GLY A 187 -2.17 13.67 -0.18
C GLY A 187 -1.23 12.52 -0.54
N LEU A 188 0.08 12.62 -0.22
CA LEU A 188 1.05 11.57 -0.51
C LEU A 188 0.75 10.28 0.27
N ARG A 189 1.13 9.14 -0.31
CA ARG A 189 1.17 7.90 0.47
C ARG A 189 2.30 7.99 1.50
N PRO A 190 2.14 7.46 2.73
CA PRO A 190 3.20 7.50 3.75
C PRO A 190 4.54 6.91 3.29
N ALA A 191 4.51 5.91 2.41
CA ALA A 191 5.72 5.33 1.84
C ALA A 191 6.40 6.28 0.84
N GLU A 192 5.63 6.98 0.01
CA GLU A 192 6.14 7.96 -0.96
C GLU A 192 6.87 9.10 -0.26
N ALA A 193 6.25 9.71 0.75
CA ALA A 193 6.90 10.76 1.53
C ALA A 193 8.14 10.24 2.27
N ARG A 194 8.04 9.06 2.90
CA ARG A 194 9.14 8.48 3.69
C ARG A 194 10.37 8.14 2.85
N LEU A 195 10.16 7.70 1.60
CA LEU A 195 11.21 7.29 0.67
C LEU A 195 11.62 8.39 -0.31
N LEU A 196 11.04 9.60 -0.16
CA LEU A 196 11.32 10.75 -1.02
C LEU A 196 12.82 11.07 -1.00
N ARG A 197 13.44 11.14 -2.19
CA ARG A 197 14.86 11.44 -2.36
C ARG A 197 15.05 12.94 -2.63
N ASN A 198 16.22 13.46 -2.32
CA ASN A 198 16.55 14.87 -2.58
C ASN A 198 16.50 15.22 -4.07
N GLU A 199 16.93 14.30 -4.93
CA GLU A 199 16.90 14.46 -6.40
C GLU A 199 15.46 14.58 -6.96
N ASN A 200 14.47 14.10 -6.23
CA ASN A 200 13.06 14.12 -6.61
C ASN A 200 12.30 15.33 -6.07
N VAL A 201 13.00 16.29 -5.44
CA VAL A 201 12.40 17.49 -4.84
C VAL A 201 12.96 18.76 -5.52
N ASP A 202 12.16 19.37 -6.39
CA ASP A 202 12.49 20.67 -6.98
C ASP A 202 11.97 21.80 -6.07
N LEU A 203 12.85 22.27 -5.19
CA LEU A 203 12.53 23.38 -4.27
C LEU A 203 12.48 24.76 -4.98
N VAL A 204 12.91 24.86 -6.23
CA VAL A 204 12.81 26.10 -6.99
C VAL A 204 11.41 26.25 -7.55
N ARG A 205 10.89 25.19 -8.21
CA ARG A 205 9.58 25.17 -8.84
C ARG A 205 8.44 24.72 -7.93
N GLY A 206 8.74 24.15 -6.74
CA GLY A 206 7.75 23.57 -5.84
C GLY A 206 7.14 22.28 -6.38
N VAL A 207 7.97 21.40 -6.90
CA VAL A 207 7.52 20.18 -7.56
C VAL A 207 8.19 18.95 -6.95
N LEU A 208 7.41 17.89 -6.73
CA LEU A 208 7.89 16.59 -6.31
C LEU A 208 7.67 15.58 -7.44
N TYR A 209 8.70 14.79 -7.74
CA TYR A 209 8.64 13.67 -8.66
C TYR A 209 8.46 12.40 -7.85
N ILE A 210 7.28 11.79 -7.95
CA ILE A 210 6.97 10.54 -7.22
C ILE A 210 7.18 9.38 -8.17
N GLU A 211 8.29 8.71 -8.00
CA GLU A 211 8.71 7.54 -8.77
C GLU A 211 8.33 6.24 -8.07
N GLU A 212 8.26 5.14 -8.82
CA GLU A 212 7.98 3.78 -8.32
C GLU A 212 6.75 3.67 -7.42
N SER A 213 5.73 4.50 -7.68
CA SER A 213 4.49 4.43 -6.92
C SER A 213 3.80 3.08 -7.15
N LYS A 214 2.88 2.70 -6.25
CA LYS A 214 2.11 1.46 -6.37
C LYS A 214 1.48 1.36 -7.77
N GLY A 215 1.96 0.39 -8.58
CA GLY A 215 1.54 0.19 -9.97
C GLY A 215 2.47 0.81 -11.01
N HIS A 216 3.73 1.14 -10.66
CA HIS A 216 4.77 1.68 -11.56
C HIS A 216 4.31 2.90 -12.38
N LYS A 217 3.52 3.79 -11.75
CA LYS A 217 3.07 5.06 -12.34
C LYS A 217 3.77 6.22 -11.64
N ASP A 218 4.68 6.84 -12.36
CA ASP A 218 5.31 8.07 -11.92
C ASP A 218 4.33 9.22 -12.05
N ARG A 219 4.45 10.19 -11.16
CA ARG A 219 3.64 11.39 -11.21
C ARG A 219 4.33 12.58 -10.60
N THR A 220 3.91 13.74 -11.02
CA THR A 220 4.34 15.03 -10.50
C THR A 220 3.31 15.55 -9.51
N VAL A 221 3.77 16.04 -8.36
CA VAL A 221 2.96 16.66 -7.32
C VAL A 221 3.43 18.10 -7.12
N VAL A 222 2.52 19.05 -7.25
CA VAL A 222 2.81 20.48 -7.01
C VAL A 222 2.57 20.80 -5.55
N VAL A 223 3.49 21.55 -4.97
CA VAL A 223 3.47 21.99 -3.57
C VAL A 223 3.01 23.44 -3.50
N ALA A 224 2.12 23.78 -2.57
CA ALA A 224 1.68 25.15 -2.33
C ALA A 224 2.84 26.01 -1.75
N ASP A 225 2.81 27.31 -2.02
CA ASP A 225 3.92 28.23 -1.73
C ASP A 225 4.29 28.31 -0.24
N ASP A 226 3.33 28.25 0.66
CA ASP A 226 3.55 28.28 2.11
C ASP A 226 4.30 27.02 2.59
N LEU A 227 3.89 25.86 2.09
CA LEU A 227 4.57 24.59 2.37
C LEU A 227 5.95 24.54 1.70
N LEU A 228 6.09 25.08 0.48
CA LEU A 228 7.37 25.17 -0.22
C LEU A 228 8.38 26.01 0.55
N GLN A 229 7.97 27.16 1.12
CA GLN A 229 8.84 27.98 1.98
C GLN A 229 9.27 27.22 3.24
N LEU A 230 8.37 26.45 3.84
CA LEU A 230 8.71 25.61 4.98
C LEU A 230 9.71 24.51 4.59
N MET A 231 9.51 23.87 3.43
CA MET A 231 10.40 22.84 2.89
C MET A 231 11.81 23.39 2.57
N ARG A 232 11.92 24.60 2.04
CA ARG A 232 13.22 25.26 1.78
C ARG A 232 14.01 25.45 3.07
N ARG A 233 13.37 26.04 4.09
CA ARG A 233 14.01 26.25 5.42
C ARG A 233 14.39 24.92 6.09
N TYR A 234 13.56 23.91 5.91
CA TYR A 234 13.80 22.55 6.37
C TYR A 234 15.04 21.94 5.69
N ALA A 235 15.07 21.96 4.35
CA ALA A 235 16.15 21.38 3.57
C ALA A 235 17.51 21.98 3.89
N GLU A 236 17.59 23.31 4.03
CA GLU A 236 18.81 24.01 4.44
C GLU A 236 19.35 23.52 5.80
N LYS A 237 18.45 23.43 6.80
CA LYS A 237 18.86 22.99 8.15
C LYS A 237 19.26 21.50 8.19
N VAL A 238 18.55 20.65 7.46
CA VAL A 238 18.82 19.22 7.46
C VAL A 238 20.07 18.88 6.65
N ALA A 239 20.33 19.57 5.54
CA ALA A 239 21.57 19.43 4.79
C ALA A 239 22.82 19.77 5.63
N ALA A 240 22.72 20.72 6.57
CA ALA A 240 23.79 21.03 7.49
C ALA A 240 24.06 19.91 8.52
N ILE A 241 23.05 19.08 8.84
CA ILE A 241 23.18 17.96 9.80
C ILE A 241 23.60 16.67 9.07
N TYR A 242 23.05 16.43 7.88
CA TYR A 242 23.21 15.19 7.10
C TYR A 242 23.49 15.51 5.61
N PRO A 243 24.68 16.04 5.27
CA PRO A 243 24.99 16.53 3.91
C PRO A 243 24.95 15.42 2.85
N ASP A 244 25.30 14.20 3.20
CA ASP A 244 25.44 13.09 2.26
C ASP A 244 24.22 12.16 2.21
N CYS A 245 23.15 12.45 2.97
CA CYS A 245 21.97 11.60 2.96
C CYS A 245 21.15 11.82 1.69
N PRO A 246 20.84 10.75 0.90
CA PRO A 246 20.09 10.89 -0.33
C PRO A 246 18.58 11.10 -0.11
N PHE A 247 18.09 10.85 1.12
CA PHE A 247 16.67 10.97 1.45
C PHE A 247 16.30 12.37 1.92
N PHE A 248 15.22 12.91 1.43
CA PHE A 248 14.70 14.21 1.84
C PHE A 248 14.31 14.22 3.34
N PHE A 249 13.84 13.08 3.86
CA PHE A 249 13.58 12.86 5.29
C PHE A 249 14.56 11.83 5.86
N PRO A 250 15.78 12.24 6.21
CA PRO A 250 16.80 11.33 6.70
C PRO A 250 16.42 10.73 8.06
N ARG A 251 16.70 9.44 8.22
CA ARG A 251 16.64 8.78 9.51
C ARG A 251 17.62 9.42 10.50
N TYR A 252 17.43 9.17 11.78
CA TYR A 252 18.21 9.75 12.88
C TYR A 252 19.74 9.59 12.76
N ASP A 253 20.21 8.59 12.04
CA ASP A 253 21.64 8.30 11.79
C ASP A 253 22.15 8.85 10.45
N GLY A 254 21.31 9.48 9.65
CA GLY A 254 21.64 9.96 8.30
C GLY A 254 21.89 8.89 7.26
N MET A 255 21.75 7.60 7.61
CA MET A 255 22.10 6.47 6.74
C MET A 255 20.95 5.97 5.85
N GLY A 256 19.76 6.51 6.01
CA GLY A 256 18.59 6.04 5.24
C GLY A 256 17.29 6.75 5.58
N ALA A 257 16.17 6.17 5.11
CA ALA A 257 14.82 6.66 5.40
C ALA A 257 14.29 6.11 6.72
N TYR A 258 13.37 6.81 7.34
CA TYR A 258 12.62 6.32 8.51
C TYR A 258 11.80 5.07 8.20
N SER A 259 11.50 4.24 9.20
CA SER A 259 10.67 3.05 9.08
C SER A 259 9.16 3.36 9.04
N LYS A 260 8.34 2.38 8.62
CA LYS A 260 6.88 2.49 8.74
C LYS A 260 6.43 2.65 10.20
N VAL A 261 7.12 1.96 11.11
CA VAL A 261 6.82 1.97 12.55
C VAL A 261 7.05 3.37 13.10
N TRP A 262 8.18 4.01 12.75
CA TRP A 262 8.46 5.38 13.16
C TRP A 262 7.32 6.35 12.75
N ALA A 263 6.83 6.25 11.53
CA ALA A 263 5.76 7.13 11.08
C ALA A 263 4.46 6.94 11.88
N VAL A 264 4.14 5.71 12.30
CA VAL A 264 2.96 5.44 13.12
C VAL A 264 3.16 5.91 14.57
N GLU A 265 4.31 5.63 15.18
CA GLU A 265 4.61 6.03 16.57
C GLU A 265 4.67 7.55 16.71
N THR A 266 5.33 8.22 15.75
CA THR A 266 5.45 9.67 15.76
C THR A 266 4.10 10.35 15.51
N PHE A 267 3.24 9.77 14.65
CA PHE A 267 1.87 10.24 14.44
C PHE A 267 1.07 10.28 15.74
N TRP A 268 1.09 9.21 16.50
CA TRP A 268 0.39 9.14 17.79
C TRP A 268 1.00 10.09 18.82
N ARG A 269 2.30 10.25 18.80
CA ARG A 269 2.99 11.20 19.68
C ARG A 269 2.61 12.65 19.38
N CYS A 270 2.41 13.02 18.12
CA CYS A 270 1.92 14.35 17.76
C CYS A 270 0.54 14.61 18.38
N PHE A 271 -0.39 13.67 18.29
CA PHE A 271 -1.70 13.83 18.92
C PHE A 271 -1.62 13.94 20.45
N GLN A 272 -0.81 13.11 21.10
CA GLN A 272 -0.59 13.20 22.56
C GLN A 272 -0.05 14.57 22.97
N MET A 273 0.94 15.09 22.23
CA MET A 273 1.52 16.42 22.50
C MET A 273 0.53 17.55 22.19
N GLY A 274 -0.37 17.34 21.24
CA GLY A 274 -1.50 18.25 20.95
C GLY A 274 -2.68 18.14 21.90
N GLY A 275 -2.58 17.28 22.92
CA GLY A 275 -3.63 17.10 23.94
C GLY A 275 -4.84 16.30 23.48
N LEU A 276 -4.75 15.61 22.31
CA LEU A 276 -5.84 14.81 21.76
C LEU A 276 -5.54 13.32 21.87
N THR A 277 -6.30 12.61 22.71
CA THR A 277 -6.12 11.19 22.98
C THR A 277 -7.34 10.32 22.64
N GLN A 278 -8.48 10.96 22.37
CA GLN A 278 -9.74 10.30 22.04
C GLN A 278 -10.27 10.85 20.71
N PHE A 279 -10.91 10.00 19.93
CA PHE A 279 -11.46 10.31 18.62
C PHE A 279 -12.88 9.78 18.53
N ASP A 280 -13.73 10.54 17.87
CA ASP A 280 -15.07 10.08 17.52
C ASP A 280 -14.98 9.18 16.27
N GLY A 281 -15.36 7.92 16.41
CA GLY A 281 -15.34 6.94 15.31
C GLY A 281 -14.09 6.06 15.22
N PRO A 282 -13.69 5.63 14.02
CA PRO A 282 -12.56 4.72 13.83
C PRO A 282 -11.23 5.34 14.26
N ARG A 283 -10.36 4.52 14.85
CA ARG A 283 -9.02 4.97 15.25
C ARG A 283 -8.23 5.48 14.05
N PRO A 284 -7.76 6.76 14.04
CA PRO A 284 -7.03 7.34 12.93
C PRO A 284 -5.72 6.63 12.59
N ARG A 285 -5.34 6.69 11.33
CA ARG A 285 -4.07 6.17 10.82
C ARG A 285 -3.36 7.26 10.02
N VAL A 286 -2.05 7.13 9.87
CA VAL A 286 -1.23 8.04 9.05
C VAL A 286 -1.78 8.19 7.62
N TYR A 287 -2.32 7.10 7.06
CA TYR A 287 -2.90 7.09 5.72
C TYR A 287 -4.18 7.94 5.62
N ASP A 288 -4.86 8.20 6.73
CA ASP A 288 -6.11 8.95 6.73
C ASP A 288 -5.92 10.45 6.42
N PHE A 289 -4.69 10.99 6.52
CA PHE A 289 -4.36 12.30 5.95
C PHE A 289 -4.64 12.38 4.46
N ARG A 290 -4.31 11.31 3.73
CA ARG A 290 -4.58 11.25 2.29
C ARG A 290 -6.07 11.16 2.00
N HIS A 291 -6.83 10.45 2.83
CA HIS A 291 -8.28 10.41 2.73
C HIS A 291 -8.90 11.80 3.00
N THR A 292 -8.44 12.47 4.04
CA THR A 292 -8.86 13.83 4.38
C THR A 292 -8.54 14.81 3.24
N PHE A 293 -7.32 14.78 2.70
CA PHE A 293 -6.94 15.61 1.54
C PHE A 293 -7.91 15.45 0.37
N ALA A 294 -8.21 14.22 -0.03
CA ALA A 294 -9.10 13.96 -1.16
C ALA A 294 -10.53 14.45 -0.89
N THR A 295 -11.05 14.17 0.32
CA THR A 295 -12.38 14.62 0.74
C THR A 295 -12.46 16.15 0.79
N GLU A 296 -11.44 16.82 1.34
CA GLU A 296 -11.39 18.29 1.38
C GLU A 296 -11.32 18.93 0.00
N CYS A 297 -10.58 18.32 -0.96
CA CYS A 297 -10.58 18.79 -2.35
C CYS A 297 -11.99 18.75 -2.95
N ILE A 298 -12.72 17.66 -2.78
CA ILE A 298 -14.09 17.51 -3.28
C ILE A 298 -15.02 18.52 -2.58
N CYS A 299 -14.96 18.62 -1.25
CA CYS A 299 -15.74 19.59 -0.49
C CYS A 299 -15.48 21.05 -0.93
N ARG A 300 -14.23 21.38 -1.23
CA ARG A 300 -13.85 22.72 -1.73
C ARG A 300 -14.47 22.97 -3.10
N TRP A 301 -14.36 22.05 -4.04
CA TRP A 301 -14.95 22.19 -5.37
C TRP A 301 -16.46 22.36 -5.32
N MET A 302 -17.14 21.59 -4.46
CA MET A 302 -18.59 21.75 -4.24
C MET A 302 -18.94 23.14 -3.70
N ARG A 303 -18.18 23.66 -2.75
CA ARG A 303 -18.40 25.01 -2.19
C ARG A 303 -18.14 26.10 -3.23
N GLU A 304 -17.16 25.91 -4.11
CA GLU A 304 -16.83 26.82 -5.21
C GLU A 304 -17.79 26.67 -6.41
N GLY A 305 -18.74 25.75 -6.37
CA GLY A 305 -19.69 25.48 -7.46
C GLY A 305 -19.06 24.86 -8.71
N LYS A 306 -17.88 24.23 -8.56
CA LYS A 306 -17.23 23.52 -9.65
C LYS A 306 -17.94 22.21 -9.94
N ASP A 307 -17.87 21.76 -11.18
CA ASP A 307 -18.31 20.43 -11.59
C ASP A 307 -17.36 19.38 -11.02
N VAL A 308 -17.82 18.65 -10.00
CA VAL A 308 -17.03 17.63 -9.30
C VAL A 308 -16.66 16.49 -10.25
N ASP A 309 -17.56 16.08 -11.14
CA ASP A 309 -17.33 14.97 -12.06
C ASP A 309 -16.22 15.33 -13.05
N ALA A 310 -16.20 16.55 -13.55
CA ALA A 310 -15.13 17.05 -14.41
C ALA A 310 -13.78 17.16 -13.68
N MET A 311 -13.79 17.35 -12.35
CA MET A 311 -12.58 17.53 -11.55
C MET A 311 -11.99 16.20 -11.02
N LEU A 312 -12.80 15.15 -10.85
CA LEU A 312 -12.35 13.86 -10.32
C LEU A 312 -11.19 13.21 -11.09
N PRO A 313 -11.14 13.23 -12.44
CA PRO A 313 -10.00 12.70 -13.18
C PRO A 313 -8.67 13.37 -12.82
N PHE A 314 -8.69 14.69 -12.59
CA PHE A 314 -7.49 15.44 -12.17
C PHE A 314 -7.05 15.02 -10.75
N LEU A 315 -7.98 14.83 -9.83
CA LEU A 315 -7.66 14.30 -8.49
C LEU A 315 -7.10 12.90 -8.58
N SER A 316 -7.69 12.05 -9.43
CA SER A 316 -7.23 10.67 -9.65
C SER A 316 -5.78 10.64 -10.16
N ALA A 317 -5.45 11.47 -11.15
CA ALA A 317 -4.10 11.61 -11.70
C ALA A 317 -3.12 12.15 -10.65
N TYR A 318 -3.49 13.23 -9.95
CA TYR A 318 -2.67 13.84 -8.90
C TYR A 318 -2.35 12.86 -7.76
N MET A 319 -3.34 12.09 -7.32
CA MET A 319 -3.17 11.08 -6.28
C MET A 319 -2.45 9.81 -6.78
N GLY A 320 -2.35 9.60 -8.10
CA GLY A 320 -1.77 8.39 -8.67
C GLY A 320 -2.60 7.14 -8.37
N HIS A 321 -3.91 7.22 -8.58
CA HIS A 321 -4.79 6.07 -8.50
C HIS A 321 -4.71 5.24 -9.78
N ALA A 322 -4.61 3.91 -9.63
CA ALA A 322 -4.57 3.00 -10.77
C ALA A 322 -5.94 2.86 -11.43
N ARG A 323 -7.02 3.01 -10.64
CA ARG A 323 -8.40 2.91 -11.07
C ARG A 323 -9.17 4.15 -10.62
N PHE A 324 -10.10 4.58 -11.46
CA PHE A 324 -10.93 5.75 -11.17
C PHE A 324 -11.82 5.53 -9.94
N GLU A 325 -12.29 4.30 -9.73
CA GLU A 325 -13.13 3.91 -8.60
C GLU A 325 -12.47 4.19 -7.24
N ASP A 326 -11.13 4.14 -7.19
CA ASP A 326 -10.38 4.47 -5.97
C ASP A 326 -10.53 5.98 -5.60
N THR A 327 -10.80 6.83 -6.61
CA THR A 327 -11.08 8.28 -6.40
C THR A 327 -12.57 8.52 -6.17
N ALA A 328 -13.44 7.89 -6.95
CA ALA A 328 -14.89 8.01 -6.80
C ALA A 328 -15.38 7.57 -5.41
N TYR A 329 -14.62 6.67 -4.75
CA TYR A 329 -14.87 6.27 -3.37
C TYR A 329 -14.97 7.45 -2.39
N TYR A 330 -14.20 8.54 -2.60
CA TYR A 330 -14.22 9.71 -1.72
C TYR A 330 -15.51 10.52 -1.78
N ILE A 331 -16.28 10.42 -2.87
CA ILE A 331 -17.59 11.08 -2.99
C ILE A 331 -18.51 10.60 -1.87
N HIS A 332 -18.48 9.30 -1.55
CA HIS A 332 -19.31 8.72 -0.49
C HIS A 332 -18.93 9.18 0.92
N MET A 333 -17.78 9.84 1.06
CA MET A 333 -17.28 10.34 2.35
C MET A 333 -17.61 11.79 2.59
N VAL A 334 -18.24 12.48 1.63
CA VAL A 334 -18.66 13.88 1.74
C VAL A 334 -20.12 13.95 2.21
N PRO A 335 -20.39 14.27 3.51
CA PRO A 335 -21.75 14.31 4.03
C PRO A 335 -22.68 15.28 3.26
N ASP A 336 -22.14 16.44 2.88
CA ASP A 336 -22.89 17.49 2.15
C ASP A 336 -23.24 17.09 0.72
N PHE A 337 -22.55 16.09 0.16
CA PHE A 337 -22.86 15.59 -1.17
C PHE A 337 -24.28 15.03 -1.22
N TYR A 338 -24.69 14.25 -0.22
CA TYR A 338 -26.04 13.68 -0.13
C TYR A 338 -27.13 14.72 0.06
N GLN A 339 -26.85 15.84 0.74
CA GLN A 339 -27.85 16.90 0.96
C GLN A 339 -28.06 17.77 -0.27
N ARG A 340 -27.02 17.96 -1.11
CA ARG A 340 -27.08 18.79 -2.32
C ARG A 340 -27.50 18.02 -3.58
N THR A 341 -27.26 16.73 -3.61
CA THR A 341 -27.46 15.88 -4.78
C THR A 341 -28.86 15.24 -4.87
N GLY A 342 -29.84 15.73 -4.11
CA GLY A 342 -31.24 15.36 -4.34
C GLY A 342 -31.70 15.54 -5.81
N LYS A 343 -30.82 15.90 -6.73
CA LYS A 343 -30.96 15.99 -8.19
C LYS A 343 -29.95 15.13 -9.00
N LEU A 344 -28.99 14.46 -8.37
CA LEU A 344 -28.09 13.56 -9.09
C LEU A 344 -28.75 12.19 -9.26
N ASP A 345 -28.79 11.73 -10.49
CA ASP A 345 -29.22 10.39 -10.82
C ASP A 345 -28.18 9.39 -10.24
N VAL A 346 -28.47 8.92 -9.03
CA VAL A 346 -27.63 7.94 -8.33
C VAL A 346 -27.46 6.67 -9.15
N SER A 347 -28.40 6.37 -10.07
CA SER A 347 -28.34 5.19 -10.94
C SER A 347 -27.16 5.22 -11.92
N ALA A 348 -26.71 6.40 -12.32
CA ALA A 348 -25.51 6.54 -13.15
C ALA A 348 -24.21 6.17 -12.39
N TYR A 349 -24.20 6.32 -11.05
CA TYR A 349 -23.08 5.94 -10.20
C TYR A 349 -23.14 4.49 -9.72
N GLU A 350 -24.29 3.88 -9.69
CA GLU A 350 -24.45 2.45 -9.38
C GLU A 350 -23.76 1.58 -10.45
N THR A 351 -23.69 2.04 -11.69
CA THR A 351 -22.94 1.39 -12.77
C THR A 351 -21.43 1.56 -12.67
N LEU A 352 -20.95 2.54 -11.91
CA LEU A 352 -19.52 2.80 -11.67
C LEU A 352 -19.02 2.12 -10.38
N LEU A 353 -19.93 1.73 -9.50
CA LEU A 353 -19.58 0.93 -8.33
C LEU A 353 -19.40 -0.52 -8.76
N PRO A 354 -18.31 -1.20 -8.37
CA PRO A 354 -18.24 -2.63 -8.58
C PRO A 354 -19.47 -3.26 -7.93
N GLU A 355 -20.22 -4.07 -8.70
CA GLU A 355 -21.35 -4.83 -8.18
C GLU A 355 -20.92 -5.46 -6.85
N VAL A 356 -21.56 -5.04 -5.78
CA VAL A 356 -21.49 -5.75 -4.51
C VAL A 356 -22.30 -7.01 -4.78
N TYR A 357 -21.62 -8.11 -5.10
CA TYR A 357 -22.25 -9.40 -5.15
C TYR A 357 -22.85 -9.67 -3.77
N HIS A 358 -24.11 -9.38 -3.62
CA HIS A 358 -24.95 -9.99 -2.60
C HIS A 358 -25.17 -11.43 -3.03
N GLU A 359 -24.22 -12.31 -2.74
CA GLU A 359 -24.51 -13.72 -2.59
C GLU A 359 -25.10 -13.92 -1.19
N ASP A 360 -26.37 -13.50 -1.04
CA ASP A 360 -27.26 -13.99 -0.03
C ASP A 360 -28.56 -14.31 -0.74
N GLN A 361 -28.70 -15.56 -1.16
CA GLN A 361 -29.91 -16.36 -1.19
C GLN A 361 -29.65 -17.64 -2.00
N GLU A 362 -29.25 -18.66 -1.32
CA GLU A 362 -29.75 -20.05 -1.25
C GLU A 362 -28.74 -20.94 -0.50
#